data_9a0cb9cc772126f81f1568135a909f2f
#
_entry.id   9a0cb9cc772126f81f1568135a909f2f
#
_cell.length_a   1.000
_cell.length_b   1.000
_cell.length_c   1.000
_cell.angle_alpha   90.00
_cell.angle_beta   90.00
_cell.angle_gamma   90.00
#
_symmetry.space_group_name_H-M   'P 1'
#
loop_
_entity.id
_entity.type
_entity.pdbx_description
1 polymer ?
#
loop_
_entity_poly.entity_id
_entity_poly.type
_entity_poly.pdbx_seq_one_letter_code
_entity_poly.pdbx_strand_id
1 'polypeptide(L)'
;AGHNYMADVVRSSPSHDLAILKLRGSGAGLKPIALGTSNDLRVGQTAIAIGNPFGFDQTMTTGIVSALNRTLKSKDGSLMRGLIQVDAAINPGNSGGPLLDSAGRLIGVTTAIYSPSGANAGLGFAVPADVVNLIVPRLIANKPTTAKLGVLTSYDSMILDPNLGYRSGAIVTEVVKG
;
A
#
# COMPACT_ATOMS: atom_id res chain seq x y z
N ALA A 1 19.59 3.42 16.65
CA ALA A 1 19.71 4.29 15.47
C ALA A 1 21.15 4.26 14.96
N GLY A 2 21.37 4.40 13.64
CA GLY A 2 22.74 4.48 13.07
C GLY A 2 23.37 3.13 12.68
N HIS A 3 22.65 2.03 12.72
CA HIS A 3 23.17 0.75 12.20
C HIS A 3 22.76 0.54 10.74
N ASN A 4 23.74 0.23 9.91
CA ASN A 4 23.52 -0.16 8.52
C ASN A 4 23.47 -1.69 8.40
N TYR A 5 22.48 -2.19 7.69
CA TYR A 5 22.33 -3.60 7.41
C TYR A 5 22.34 -3.84 5.89
N MET A 6 23.11 -4.82 5.47
CA MET A 6 23.03 -5.33 4.10
C MET A 6 21.78 -6.21 3.98
N ALA A 7 21.08 -6.09 2.88
CA ALA A 7 19.89 -6.88 2.61
C ALA A 7 19.82 -7.31 1.15
N ASP A 8 19.19 -8.46 0.92
CA ASP A 8 18.89 -8.97 -0.41
C ASP A 8 17.40 -8.80 -0.71
N VAL A 9 17.05 -8.38 -1.91
CA VAL A 9 15.66 -8.39 -2.36
C VAL A 9 15.25 -9.83 -2.62
N VAL A 10 14.37 -10.35 -1.77
CA VAL A 10 13.86 -11.72 -1.91
C VAL A 10 12.79 -11.77 -3.00
N ARG A 11 11.84 -10.84 -2.95
CA ARG A 11 10.73 -10.72 -3.90
C ARG A 11 10.12 -9.34 -3.88
N SER A 12 9.41 -9.02 -4.97
CA SER A 12 8.61 -7.79 -5.06
C SER A 12 7.25 -8.07 -5.68
N SER A 13 6.31 -7.18 -5.39
CA SER A 13 4.99 -7.12 -6.02
C SER A 13 4.76 -5.69 -6.51
N PRO A 14 5.13 -5.36 -7.76
CA PRO A 14 4.98 -4.00 -8.29
C PRO A 14 3.55 -3.49 -8.25
N SER A 15 2.55 -4.37 -8.49
CA SER A 15 1.13 -4.01 -8.44
C SER A 15 0.64 -3.56 -7.05
N HIS A 16 1.38 -3.88 -5.99
CA HIS A 16 1.07 -3.48 -4.62
C HIS A 16 2.13 -2.54 -4.03
N ASP A 17 3.16 -2.18 -4.82
CA ASP A 17 4.31 -1.39 -4.39
C ASP A 17 4.97 -1.95 -3.11
N LEU A 18 5.14 -3.27 -3.06
CA LEU A 18 5.74 -3.98 -1.94
C LEU A 18 6.97 -4.78 -2.37
N ALA A 19 8.01 -4.75 -1.55
CA ALA A 19 9.18 -5.60 -1.69
C ALA A 19 9.55 -6.23 -0.34
N ILE A 20 10.07 -7.46 -0.40
CA ILE A 20 10.58 -8.18 0.77
C ILE A 20 12.09 -8.18 0.69
N LEU A 21 12.69 -7.68 1.76
CA LEU A 21 14.14 -7.67 1.96
C LEU A 21 14.51 -8.68 3.04
N LYS A 22 15.54 -9.46 2.79
CA LYS A 22 16.15 -10.36 3.78
C LYS A 22 17.48 -9.77 4.22
N LEU A 23 17.62 -9.49 5.50
CA LEU A 23 18.87 -9.01 6.06
C LEU A 23 19.95 -10.08 5.94
N ARG A 24 21.16 -9.66 5.59
CA ARG A 24 22.36 -10.49 5.65
C ARG A 24 22.91 -10.47 7.08
N GLY A 25 23.14 -11.64 7.65
CA GLY A 25 23.64 -11.79 9.02
C GLY A 25 22.54 -11.79 10.07
N SER A 26 22.94 -11.56 11.32
CA SER A 26 22.03 -11.59 12.46
C SER A 26 21.28 -10.26 12.57
N GLY A 27 19.95 -10.34 12.64
CA GLY A 27 19.09 -9.22 13.03
C GLY A 27 19.04 -8.99 14.55
N ALA A 28 20.08 -9.42 15.28
CA ALA A 28 20.12 -9.30 16.74
C ALA A 28 19.88 -7.84 17.18
N GLY A 29 18.98 -7.65 18.12
CA GLY A 29 18.60 -6.34 18.64
C GLY A 29 17.48 -5.63 17.86
N LEU A 30 17.07 -6.13 16.69
CA LEU A 30 15.91 -5.60 15.98
C LEU A 30 14.63 -6.11 16.65
N LYS A 31 13.71 -5.19 16.91
CA LYS A 31 12.37 -5.51 17.43
C LYS A 31 11.37 -5.35 16.28
N PRO A 32 10.57 -6.38 15.96
CA PRO A 32 9.53 -6.25 14.96
C PRO A 32 8.46 -5.27 15.46
N ILE A 33 7.89 -4.53 14.53
CA ILE A 33 6.78 -3.64 14.83
C ILE A 33 5.51 -4.46 15.07
N ALA A 34 4.67 -4.03 15.99
CA ALA A 34 3.39 -4.69 16.24
C ALA A 34 2.48 -4.50 15.02
N LEU A 35 1.93 -5.59 14.51
CA LEU A 35 0.98 -5.53 13.40
C LEU A 35 -0.38 -5.08 13.92
N GLY A 36 -0.96 -4.08 13.27
CA GLY A 36 -2.34 -3.65 13.44
C GLY A 36 -3.22 -4.18 12.32
N THR A 37 -4.43 -3.67 12.26
CA THR A 37 -5.39 -3.89 11.17
C THR A 37 -5.70 -2.56 10.49
N SER A 38 -6.10 -2.61 9.24
CA SER A 38 -6.50 -1.44 8.47
C SER A 38 -7.97 -1.47 8.03
N ASN A 39 -8.69 -2.55 8.30
CA ASN A 39 -10.08 -2.71 7.90
C ASN A 39 -11.08 -1.97 8.79
N ASP A 40 -10.68 -1.60 10.00
CA ASP A 40 -11.46 -0.84 10.98
C ASP A 40 -11.05 0.64 11.10
N LEU A 41 -10.13 1.09 10.24
CA LEU A 41 -9.69 2.48 10.20
C LEU A 41 -10.85 3.43 9.89
N ARG A 42 -10.80 4.58 10.52
CA ARG A 42 -11.76 5.67 10.30
C ARG A 42 -11.04 6.96 9.94
N VAL A 43 -11.65 7.74 9.06
CA VAL A 43 -11.21 9.09 8.78
C VAL A 43 -11.20 9.90 10.10
N GLY A 44 -10.15 10.68 10.30
CA GLY A 44 -9.91 11.42 11.54
C GLY A 44 -9.04 10.68 12.57
N GLN A 45 -8.76 9.39 12.42
CA GLN A 45 -7.83 8.69 13.30
C GLN A 45 -6.40 9.20 13.14
N THR A 46 -5.67 9.27 14.25
CA THR A 46 -4.25 9.61 14.26
C THR A 46 -3.44 8.64 13.42
N ALA A 47 -2.57 9.19 12.58
CA ALA A 47 -1.61 8.47 11.77
C ALA A 47 -0.20 9.03 12.02
N ILE A 48 0.77 8.13 12.26
CA ILE A 48 2.16 8.47 12.54
C ILE A 48 3.02 7.82 11.46
N ALA A 49 3.76 8.59 10.70
CA ALA A 49 4.69 8.08 9.71
C ALA A 49 6.13 8.23 10.21
N ILE A 50 6.95 7.20 10.00
CA ILE A 50 8.37 7.20 10.34
C ILE A 50 9.17 6.95 9.07
N GLY A 51 10.22 7.73 8.85
CA GLY A 51 11.10 7.60 7.70
C GLY A 51 12.41 8.32 7.89
N ASN A 52 13.17 8.41 6.81
CA ASN A 52 14.42 9.15 6.75
C ASN A 52 14.44 10.05 5.51
N PRO A 53 13.59 11.10 5.48
CA PRO A 53 13.56 12.02 4.36
C PRO A 53 14.88 12.76 4.26
N PHE A 54 15.41 12.86 3.04
CA PHE A 54 16.64 13.59 2.71
C PHE A 54 17.91 13.07 3.40
N GLY A 55 17.89 11.93 4.09
CA GLY A 55 19.04 11.40 4.82
C GLY A 55 19.36 12.14 6.12
N PHE A 56 18.47 13.00 6.61
CA PHE A 56 18.61 13.74 7.86
C PHE A 56 18.06 12.93 9.05
N ASP A 57 18.66 11.82 9.40
CA ASP A 57 18.25 10.97 10.51
C ASP A 57 16.75 10.57 10.51
N GLN A 58 16.35 9.79 11.49
CA GLN A 58 14.98 9.30 11.61
C GLN A 58 14.01 10.45 11.88
N THR A 59 13.05 10.63 11.00
CA THR A 59 12.01 11.65 11.12
C THR A 59 10.68 10.98 11.37
N MET A 60 9.94 11.50 12.33
CA MET A 60 8.57 11.11 12.63
C MET A 60 7.64 12.29 12.32
N THR A 61 6.61 12.02 11.55
CA THR A 61 5.56 12.99 11.25
C THR A 61 4.21 12.46 11.69
N THR A 62 3.33 13.35 12.11
CA THR A 62 1.97 13.01 12.56
C THR A 62 0.93 13.73 11.74
N GLY A 63 -0.22 13.11 11.62
CA GLY A 63 -1.40 13.62 10.97
C GLY A 63 -2.58 12.71 11.25
N ILE A 64 -3.56 12.71 10.37
CA ILE A 64 -4.75 11.87 10.46
C ILE A 64 -4.95 11.04 9.18
N VAL A 65 -5.73 10.00 9.29
CA VAL A 65 -6.32 9.32 8.14
C VAL A 65 -7.32 10.30 7.50
N SER A 66 -7.00 10.80 6.31
CA SER A 66 -7.81 11.79 5.60
C SER A 66 -8.86 11.15 4.70
N ALA A 67 -8.57 9.95 4.16
CA ALA A 67 -9.51 9.17 3.38
C ALA A 67 -9.07 7.71 3.30
N LEU A 68 -10.00 6.84 2.91
CA LEU A 68 -9.80 5.41 2.71
C LEU A 68 -10.17 5.02 1.27
N ASN A 69 -9.72 3.82 0.85
CA ASN A 69 -10.03 3.24 -0.46
C ASN A 69 -9.64 4.12 -1.67
N ARG A 70 -8.55 4.87 -1.55
CA ARG A 70 -8.05 5.69 -2.64
C ARG A 70 -7.43 4.86 -3.75
N THR A 71 -7.60 5.33 -4.97
CA THR A 71 -6.95 4.76 -6.15
C THR A 71 -5.97 5.78 -6.72
N LEU A 72 -4.73 5.36 -6.91
CA LEU A 72 -3.70 6.16 -7.58
C LEU A 72 -3.26 5.46 -8.86
N LYS A 73 -2.95 6.27 -9.86
CA LYS A 73 -2.27 5.81 -11.07
C LYS A 73 -0.77 5.93 -10.86
N SER A 74 -0.06 4.82 -10.96
CA SER A 74 1.39 4.78 -10.94
C SER A 74 2.00 5.38 -12.21
N LYS A 75 3.31 5.66 -12.18
CA LYS A 75 4.03 6.22 -13.34
C LYS A 75 4.01 5.32 -14.56
N ASP A 76 3.95 4.01 -14.37
CA ASP A 76 3.83 2.99 -15.43
C ASP A 76 2.39 2.83 -15.96
N GLY A 77 1.44 3.61 -15.43
CA GLY A 77 0.04 3.56 -15.81
C GLY A 77 -0.81 2.55 -15.05
N SER A 78 -0.22 1.71 -14.21
CA SER A 78 -0.94 0.76 -13.34
C SER A 78 -1.75 1.50 -12.27
N LEU A 79 -2.82 0.85 -11.78
CA LEU A 79 -3.68 1.41 -10.74
C LEU A 79 -3.40 0.70 -9.41
N MET A 80 -2.94 1.45 -8.43
CA MET A 80 -2.91 1.03 -7.03
C MET A 80 -4.24 1.39 -6.37
N ARG A 81 -4.91 0.41 -5.80
CA ARG A 81 -6.26 0.56 -5.22
C ARG A 81 -6.26 0.32 -3.73
N GLY A 82 -7.28 0.86 -3.06
CA GLY A 82 -7.51 0.61 -1.64
C GLY A 82 -6.55 1.33 -0.71
N LEU A 83 -5.83 2.36 -1.19
CA LEU A 83 -4.83 3.06 -0.40
C LEU A 83 -5.46 3.89 0.73
N ILE A 84 -4.71 4.00 1.83
CA ILE A 84 -4.98 4.94 2.93
C ILE A 84 -4.40 6.29 2.52
N GLN A 85 -5.18 7.37 2.61
CA GLN A 85 -4.72 8.74 2.46
C GLN A 85 -4.52 9.37 3.84
N VAL A 86 -3.42 10.08 4.03
CA VAL A 86 -3.08 10.81 5.26
C VAL A 86 -2.59 12.23 4.93
N ASP A 87 -2.71 13.13 5.87
CA ASP A 87 -2.15 14.49 5.81
C ASP A 87 -0.81 14.61 6.56
N ALA A 88 -0.39 13.56 7.26
CA ALA A 88 0.98 13.46 7.79
C ALA A 88 2.00 13.79 6.68
N ALA A 89 3.02 14.54 7.00
CA ALA A 89 4.03 14.95 6.03
C ALA A 89 4.81 13.74 5.50
N ILE A 90 4.44 13.25 4.31
CA ILE A 90 5.16 12.22 3.57
C ILE A 90 6.00 12.90 2.50
N ASN A 91 7.30 12.67 2.52
CA ASN A 91 8.28 13.20 1.58
C ASN A 91 9.15 12.07 1.05
N PRO A 92 9.91 12.28 -0.05
CA PRO A 92 10.91 11.30 -0.49
C PRO A 92 11.84 10.90 0.66
N GLY A 93 11.93 9.59 0.94
CA GLY A 93 12.62 9.00 2.08
C GLY A 93 11.71 8.42 3.18
N ASN A 94 10.43 8.79 3.21
CA ASN A 94 9.45 8.11 4.06
C ASN A 94 8.83 6.88 3.37
N SER A 95 8.90 6.81 2.04
CA SER A 95 8.37 5.66 1.26
C SER A 95 9.03 4.35 1.69
N GLY A 96 8.22 3.32 1.92
CA GLY A 96 8.62 2.04 2.51
C GLY A 96 8.69 2.05 4.04
N GLY A 97 8.54 3.22 4.67
CA GLY A 97 8.44 3.35 6.12
C GLY A 97 7.07 2.96 6.68
N PRO A 98 6.99 2.70 7.99
CA PRO A 98 5.73 2.34 8.63
C PRO A 98 4.80 3.55 8.78
N LEU A 99 3.50 3.31 8.55
CA LEU A 99 2.42 4.15 9.02
C LEU A 99 1.79 3.47 10.23
N LEU A 100 1.73 4.18 11.36
CA LEU A 100 1.30 3.65 12.64
C LEU A 100 0.04 4.35 13.14
N ASP A 101 -0.72 3.65 13.99
CA ASP A 101 -1.77 4.26 14.80
C ASP A 101 -1.20 4.90 16.07
N SER A 102 -2.07 5.51 16.89
CA SER A 102 -1.71 6.12 18.18
C SER A 102 -1.18 5.13 19.22
N ALA A 103 -1.38 3.83 19.04
CA ALA A 103 -0.83 2.77 19.89
C ALA A 103 0.52 2.22 19.36
N GLY A 104 1.05 2.77 18.27
CA GLY A 104 2.29 2.35 17.63
C GLY A 104 2.18 1.05 16.82
N ARG A 105 0.96 0.63 16.46
CA ARG A 105 0.73 -0.56 15.63
C ARG A 105 0.74 -0.19 14.16
N LEU A 106 1.27 -1.07 13.33
CA LEU A 106 1.33 -0.88 11.88
C LEU A 106 -0.08 -0.89 11.28
N ILE A 107 -0.49 0.20 10.67
CA ILE A 107 -1.75 0.32 9.90
C ILE A 107 -1.50 0.41 8.40
N GLY A 108 -0.26 0.65 7.98
CA GLY A 108 0.11 0.67 6.57
C GLY A 108 1.59 0.85 6.34
N VAL A 109 2.00 0.77 5.07
CA VAL A 109 3.36 1.07 4.60
C VAL A 109 3.26 2.25 3.63
N THR A 110 4.00 3.34 3.93
CA THR A 110 3.97 4.54 3.09
C THR A 110 4.51 4.26 1.70
N THR A 111 3.84 4.76 0.66
CA THR A 111 4.21 4.46 -0.74
C THR A 111 4.47 5.71 -1.56
N ALA A 112 3.52 6.61 -1.67
CA ALA A 112 3.60 7.72 -2.60
C ALA A 112 3.05 9.02 -2.00
N ILE A 113 3.42 10.12 -2.65
CA ILE A 113 2.75 11.42 -2.51
C ILE A 113 2.10 11.76 -3.85
N TYR A 114 0.92 12.33 -3.80
CA TYR A 114 0.38 13.05 -4.95
C TYR A 114 0.84 14.52 -4.84
N SER A 115 1.74 14.91 -5.72
CA SER A 115 2.25 16.28 -5.71
C SER A 115 2.61 16.71 -7.13
N PRO A 116 1.92 17.71 -7.65
CA PRO A 116 2.28 18.32 -8.94
C PRO A 116 3.66 19.01 -8.90
N SER A 117 4.08 19.48 -7.72
CA SER A 117 5.35 20.20 -7.53
C SER A 117 6.48 19.32 -6.97
N GLY A 118 6.21 18.07 -6.63
CA GLY A 118 7.18 17.18 -5.96
C GLY A 118 7.30 17.40 -4.43
N ALA A 119 6.68 18.45 -3.88
CA ALA A 119 6.63 18.69 -2.44
C ALA A 119 5.33 18.11 -1.84
N ASN A 120 5.35 17.81 -0.55
CA ASN A 120 4.13 17.34 0.15
C ASN A 120 3.03 18.42 0.11
N ALA A 121 1.91 18.09 -0.48
CA ALA A 121 0.70 18.93 -0.52
C ALA A 121 -0.37 18.47 0.49
N GLY A 122 0.00 17.73 1.55
CA GLY A 122 -0.95 17.12 2.49
C GLY A 122 -1.65 15.88 1.93
N LEU A 123 -1.10 15.27 0.88
CA LEU A 123 -1.66 14.10 0.20
C LEU A 123 -0.63 12.96 0.21
N GLY A 124 -0.46 12.35 1.37
CA GLY A 124 0.34 11.13 1.54
C GLY A 124 -0.52 9.88 1.39
N PHE A 125 0.07 8.79 0.89
CA PHE A 125 -0.62 7.52 0.68
C PHE A 125 0.17 6.36 1.25
N ALA A 126 -0.57 5.34 1.72
CA ALA A 126 0.03 4.12 2.25
C ALA A 126 -0.74 2.87 1.79
N VAL A 127 0.00 1.80 1.58
CA VAL A 127 -0.55 0.45 1.37
C VAL A 127 -1.10 -0.04 2.71
N PRO A 128 -2.37 -0.46 2.81
CA PRO A 128 -2.97 -0.91 4.07
C PRO A 128 -2.28 -2.12 4.68
N ALA A 129 -2.22 -2.19 6.01
CA ALA A 129 -1.60 -3.32 6.72
C ALA A 129 -2.26 -4.67 6.37
N ASP A 130 -3.57 -4.72 6.14
CA ASP A 130 -4.25 -5.95 5.76
C ASP A 130 -3.83 -6.43 4.37
N VAL A 131 -3.53 -5.52 3.43
CA VAL A 131 -2.93 -5.86 2.14
C VAL A 131 -1.51 -6.41 2.34
N VAL A 132 -0.71 -5.77 3.19
CA VAL A 132 0.64 -6.26 3.53
C VAL A 132 0.57 -7.66 4.12
N ASN A 133 -0.32 -7.89 5.08
CA ASN A 133 -0.55 -9.19 5.74
C ASN A 133 -1.01 -10.28 4.77
N LEU A 134 -1.74 -9.92 3.71
CA LEU A 134 -2.17 -10.84 2.67
C LEU A 134 -1.04 -11.18 1.67
N ILE A 135 -0.29 -10.15 1.25
CA ILE A 135 0.66 -10.25 0.13
C ILE A 135 2.01 -10.81 0.58
N VAL A 136 2.52 -10.36 1.74
CA VAL A 136 3.86 -10.75 2.22
C VAL A 136 4.02 -12.26 2.39
N PRO A 137 3.10 -13.01 3.05
CA PRO A 137 3.23 -14.46 3.14
C PRO A 137 3.20 -15.17 1.77
N ARG A 138 2.43 -14.64 0.81
CA ARG A 138 2.39 -15.17 -0.56
C ARG A 138 3.70 -14.96 -1.29
N LEU A 139 4.30 -13.78 -1.15
CA LEU A 139 5.61 -13.49 -1.73
C LEU A 139 6.70 -14.41 -1.14
N ILE A 140 6.71 -14.60 0.17
CA ILE A 140 7.66 -15.52 0.85
C ILE A 140 7.47 -16.95 0.34
N ALA A 141 6.22 -17.42 0.20
CA ALA A 141 5.88 -18.76 -0.25
C ALA A 141 5.97 -18.95 -1.78
N ASN A 142 6.43 -17.94 -2.53
CA ASN A 142 6.46 -17.93 -3.99
C ASN A 142 5.09 -18.21 -4.66
N LYS A 143 4.01 -17.74 -4.06
CA LYS A 143 2.65 -17.87 -4.58
C LYS A 143 2.22 -16.62 -5.35
N PRO A 144 1.30 -16.73 -6.32
CA PRO A 144 0.75 -15.57 -7.01
C PRO A 144 0.12 -14.58 -6.02
N THR A 145 0.38 -13.28 -6.22
CA THR A 145 -0.19 -12.19 -5.41
C THR A 145 -1.51 -11.67 -5.98
N THR A 146 -1.81 -12.02 -7.23
CA THR A 146 -3.05 -11.67 -7.93
C THR A 146 -3.80 -12.92 -8.31
N ALA A 147 -5.10 -12.95 -8.11
CA ALA A 147 -5.96 -13.98 -8.67
C ALA A 147 -6.19 -13.71 -10.15
N LYS A 148 -6.09 -14.76 -10.98
CA LYS A 148 -6.49 -14.71 -12.39
C LYS A 148 -7.82 -15.46 -12.53
N LEU A 149 -8.85 -14.78 -12.98
CA LEU A 149 -10.17 -15.37 -13.15
C LEU A 149 -10.31 -16.16 -14.48
N GLY A 150 -9.35 -15.97 -15.40
CA GLY A 150 -9.37 -16.64 -16.72
C GLY A 150 -10.53 -16.15 -17.61
N VAL A 151 -10.95 -14.91 -17.46
CA VAL A 151 -12.02 -14.31 -18.28
C VAL A 151 -11.54 -13.02 -18.92
N LEU A 152 -11.97 -12.76 -20.13
CA LEU A 152 -11.91 -11.44 -20.75
C LEU A 152 -13.20 -10.71 -20.46
N THR A 153 -13.09 -9.46 -20.07
CA THR A 153 -14.25 -8.60 -19.79
C THR A 153 -14.18 -7.32 -20.60
N SER A 154 -15.30 -6.85 -21.10
CA SER A 154 -15.47 -5.48 -21.49
C SER A 154 -16.18 -4.72 -20.37
N TYR A 155 -15.76 -3.48 -20.13
CA TYR A 155 -16.47 -2.59 -19.22
C TYR A 155 -17.51 -1.83 -20.02
N ASP A 156 -18.78 -2.02 -19.66
CA ASP A 156 -19.85 -1.18 -20.15
C ASP A 156 -20.40 -0.34 -19.00
N SER A 157 -20.58 0.95 -19.25
CA SER A 157 -21.11 1.88 -18.27
C SER A 157 -22.60 1.68 -17.99
N MET A 158 -23.29 0.97 -18.85
CA MET A 158 -24.74 0.74 -18.74
C MET A 158 -25.11 -0.66 -19.25
N ILE A 159 -25.33 -1.59 -18.33
CA ILE A 159 -25.88 -2.91 -18.62
C ILE A 159 -27.35 -2.91 -18.24
N LEU A 160 -28.21 -3.37 -19.13
CA LEU A 160 -29.62 -3.58 -18.83
C LEU A 160 -29.77 -4.93 -18.11
N ASP A 161 -30.12 -4.90 -16.85
CA ASP A 161 -30.57 -6.06 -16.09
C ASP A 161 -32.11 -6.11 -16.16
N PRO A 162 -32.71 -7.22 -16.60
CA PRO A 162 -34.16 -7.33 -16.74
C PRO A 162 -34.95 -7.10 -15.45
N ASN A 163 -34.34 -7.36 -14.28
CA ASN A 163 -34.99 -7.26 -12.98
C ASN A 163 -34.63 -5.97 -12.22
N LEU A 164 -33.47 -5.37 -12.50
CA LEU A 164 -32.89 -4.27 -11.73
C LEU A 164 -32.72 -2.99 -12.55
N GLY A 165 -33.04 -3.00 -13.85
CA GLY A 165 -32.83 -1.88 -14.74
C GLY A 165 -31.36 -1.68 -15.13
N TYR A 166 -31.00 -0.45 -15.58
CA TYR A 166 -29.63 -0.14 -15.99
C TYR A 166 -28.67 -0.15 -14.81
N ARG A 167 -27.56 -0.87 -14.96
CA ARG A 167 -26.46 -0.96 -13.96
C ARG A 167 -25.12 -0.83 -14.67
N SER A 168 -24.14 -0.23 -14.00
CA SER A 168 -22.75 -0.27 -14.44
C SER A 168 -22.11 -1.61 -14.02
N GLY A 169 -21.31 -2.19 -14.91
CA GLY A 169 -20.65 -3.46 -14.63
C GLY A 169 -19.67 -3.88 -15.72
N ALA A 170 -19.09 -5.04 -15.54
CA ALA A 170 -18.23 -5.68 -16.51
C ALA A 170 -18.94 -6.89 -17.14
N ILE A 171 -18.94 -6.95 -18.46
CA ILE A 171 -19.48 -8.09 -19.21
C ILE A 171 -18.34 -9.07 -19.46
N VAL A 172 -18.54 -10.33 -19.11
CA VAL A 172 -17.62 -11.41 -19.49
C VAL A 172 -17.81 -11.68 -20.98
N THR A 173 -16.81 -11.37 -21.79
CA THR A 173 -16.84 -11.58 -23.24
C THR A 173 -16.25 -12.92 -23.66
N GLU A 174 -15.35 -13.47 -22.86
CA GLU A 174 -14.69 -14.74 -23.14
C GLU A 174 -14.19 -15.39 -21.86
N VAL A 175 -14.26 -16.73 -21.79
CA VAL A 175 -13.61 -17.53 -20.73
C VAL A 175 -12.36 -18.17 -21.32
N VAL A 176 -11.21 -17.77 -20.83
CA VAL A 176 -9.92 -18.31 -21.28
C VAL A 176 -9.65 -19.61 -20.54
N LYS A 177 -9.51 -20.72 -21.31
CA LYS A 177 -9.08 -22.00 -20.74
C LYS A 177 -7.63 -21.85 -20.26
N GLY A 178 -7.38 -22.17 -18.99
CA GLY A 178 -6.06 -22.20 -18.37
C GLY A 178 -5.24 -23.40 -18.81
#